data_15e45cb0a83be00ddca4736a62da3a77
#
_entry.id   15e45cb0a83be00ddca4736a62da3a77
#
_cell.length_a   1.000
_cell.length_b   1.000
_cell.length_c   1.000
_cell.angle_alpha   90.00
_cell.angle_beta   90.00
_cell.angle_gamma   90.00
#
_symmetry.space_group_name_H-M   'P 1'
#
loop_
_entity.id
_entity.type
_entity.pdbx_description
1 polymer ?
#
loop_
_entity_poly.entity_id
_entity_poly.type
_entity_poly.pdbx_seq_one_letter_code
_entity_poly.pdbx_strand_id
1 'polypeptide(L)'
;MVNSLVLEEALSIPAIIDQFSNIDDNPYDSIAKLINQKKIKYIVTIARGTSDCAALYSSYIFAKHLGLPTYSMPPSIITLEQSKFDFSEALVIVISQSGKSADLVECERKSRLMGAHTVIITNNVTSPIIKEANYFLNMFANEEKSVAATKTFTQTLLVLIKLVFICLGKKNINDDIKKLSEIIVNDSSLSLIHI
;
A
#
# COMPACT_ATOMS: atom_id res chain seq x y z
N MET A 1 18.05 27.77 11.47
CA MET A 1 16.78 27.18 11.04
C MET A 1 16.70 25.80 11.68
N VAL A 2 15.67 25.53 12.47
CA VAL A 2 15.45 24.17 13.01
C VAL A 2 14.97 23.35 11.83
N ASN A 3 15.82 22.44 11.31
CA ASN A 3 15.38 21.48 10.31
C ASN A 3 14.27 20.64 10.93
N SER A 4 13.06 20.77 10.42
CA SER A 4 11.94 19.92 10.84
C SER A 4 12.20 18.50 10.35
N LEU A 5 12.10 17.51 11.24
CA LEU A 5 12.22 16.10 10.89
C LEU A 5 11.29 15.70 9.72
N VAL A 6 10.07 16.28 9.70
CA VAL A 6 9.12 16.09 8.60
C VAL A 6 9.68 16.58 7.26
N LEU A 7 10.37 17.73 7.26
CA LEU A 7 10.98 18.28 6.06
C LEU A 7 12.13 17.39 5.57
N GLU A 8 13.01 16.95 6.47
CA GLU A 8 14.12 16.03 6.11
C GLU A 8 13.58 14.74 5.49
N GLU A 9 12.54 14.18 6.08
CA GLU A 9 11.90 12.96 5.57
C GLU A 9 11.20 13.20 4.23
N ALA A 10 10.52 14.33 4.06
CA ALA A 10 9.91 14.70 2.78
C ALA A 10 10.96 14.88 1.67
N LEU A 11 12.08 15.53 1.97
CA LEU A 11 13.17 15.72 1.02
C LEU A 11 13.89 14.41 0.62
N SER A 12 13.75 13.36 1.42
CA SER A 12 14.31 12.04 1.09
C SER A 12 13.43 11.23 0.12
N ILE A 13 12.19 11.65 -0.13
CA ILE A 13 11.21 10.91 -0.96
C ILE A 13 11.76 10.58 -2.36
N PRO A 14 12.37 11.50 -3.12
CA PRO A 14 12.86 11.18 -4.46
C PRO A 14 13.86 10.01 -4.47
N ALA A 15 14.83 10.00 -3.55
CA ALA A 15 15.81 8.93 -3.46
C ALA A 15 15.17 7.57 -3.10
N ILE A 16 14.12 7.59 -2.28
CA ILE A 16 13.36 6.39 -1.91
C ILE A 16 12.54 5.88 -3.10
N ILE A 17 11.96 6.77 -3.91
CA ILE A 17 11.26 6.41 -5.15
C ILE A 17 12.22 5.79 -6.16
N ASP A 18 13.43 6.34 -6.32
CA ASP A 18 14.45 5.76 -7.18
C ASP A 18 14.84 4.34 -6.74
N GLN A 19 15.06 4.12 -5.44
CA GLN A 19 15.30 2.79 -4.88
C GLN A 19 14.12 1.83 -5.15
N PHE A 20 12.89 2.30 -5.01
CA PHE A 20 11.67 1.52 -5.25
C PHE A 20 11.53 1.12 -6.72
N SER A 21 12.07 1.87 -7.67
CA SER A 21 12.07 1.53 -9.10
C SER A 21 12.88 0.26 -9.42
N ASN A 22 13.76 -0.16 -8.53
CA ASN A 22 14.67 -1.30 -8.73
C ASN A 22 14.26 -2.57 -7.95
N ILE A 23 13.08 -2.58 -7.31
CA ILE A 23 12.62 -3.75 -6.55
C ILE A 23 12.11 -4.87 -7.44
N ASP A 24 12.14 -6.10 -6.90
CA ASP A 24 11.60 -7.28 -7.54
C ASP A 24 10.07 -7.20 -7.73
N ASP A 25 9.58 -7.53 -8.91
CA ASP A 25 8.17 -7.51 -9.27
C ASP A 25 7.43 -8.82 -8.91
N ASN A 26 8.13 -9.90 -8.59
CA ASN A 26 7.54 -11.22 -8.32
C ASN A 26 6.36 -11.21 -7.31
N PRO A 27 6.41 -10.46 -6.19
CA PRO A 27 5.28 -10.40 -5.28
C PRO A 27 4.03 -9.79 -5.92
N TYR A 28 4.22 -8.78 -6.79
CA TYR A 28 3.13 -8.13 -7.53
C TYR A 28 2.56 -9.03 -8.62
N ASP A 29 3.40 -9.77 -9.34
CA ASP A 29 3.00 -10.70 -10.39
C ASP A 29 2.10 -11.80 -9.85
N SER A 30 2.38 -12.29 -8.65
CA SER A 30 1.57 -13.32 -7.99
C SER A 30 0.15 -12.82 -7.69
N ILE A 31 0.01 -11.58 -7.22
CA ILE A 31 -1.29 -10.96 -6.95
C ILE A 31 -2.00 -10.63 -8.28
N ALA A 32 -1.28 -10.09 -9.26
CA ALA A 32 -1.80 -9.78 -10.57
C ALA A 32 -2.35 -11.04 -11.28
N LYS A 33 -1.66 -12.15 -11.17
CA LYS A 33 -2.12 -13.45 -11.70
C LYS A 33 -3.45 -13.86 -11.07
N LEU A 34 -3.60 -13.71 -9.76
CA LEU A 34 -4.85 -14.02 -9.04
C LEU A 34 -6.01 -13.15 -9.55
N ILE A 35 -5.78 -11.83 -9.69
CA ILE A 35 -6.77 -10.87 -10.20
C ILE A 35 -7.15 -11.21 -11.65
N ASN A 36 -6.16 -11.43 -12.52
CA ASN A 36 -6.37 -11.70 -13.94
C ASN A 36 -7.05 -13.05 -14.21
N GLN A 37 -6.94 -14.00 -13.29
CA GLN A 37 -7.72 -15.25 -13.32
C GLN A 37 -9.20 -15.07 -12.97
N LYS A 38 -9.65 -13.83 -12.69
CA LYS A 38 -11.03 -13.49 -12.33
C LYS A 38 -11.56 -14.21 -11.08
N LYS A 39 -10.65 -14.62 -10.20
CA LYS A 39 -10.99 -15.22 -8.91
C LYS A 39 -11.43 -14.16 -7.89
N ILE A 40 -10.98 -12.91 -8.09
CA ILE A 40 -11.33 -11.77 -7.26
C ILE A 40 -12.47 -11.00 -7.94
N LYS A 41 -13.53 -10.74 -7.19
CA LYS A 41 -14.69 -9.97 -7.63
C LYS A 41 -14.73 -8.55 -7.05
N TYR A 42 -14.13 -8.36 -5.89
CA TYR A 42 -14.05 -7.08 -5.21
C TYR A 42 -12.84 -7.01 -4.29
N ILE A 43 -12.49 -5.79 -3.92
CA ILE A 43 -11.38 -5.53 -3.00
C ILE A 43 -11.94 -4.92 -1.71
N VAL A 44 -11.39 -5.32 -0.57
CA VAL A 44 -11.64 -4.69 0.73
C VAL A 44 -10.31 -4.13 1.22
N THR A 45 -10.28 -2.84 1.55
CA THR A 45 -9.13 -2.23 2.18
C THR A 45 -9.38 -2.05 3.67
N ILE A 46 -8.36 -2.32 4.48
CA ILE A 46 -8.41 -2.15 5.94
C ILE A 46 -7.17 -1.37 6.35
N ALA A 47 -7.37 -0.17 6.86
CA ALA A 47 -6.28 0.72 7.23
C ALA A 47 -6.71 1.67 8.36
N ARG A 48 -5.78 2.51 8.84
CA ARG A 48 -6.03 3.55 9.83
C ARG A 48 -5.21 4.80 9.51
N GLY A 49 -5.77 5.97 9.87
CA GLY A 49 -5.10 7.27 9.71
C GLY A 49 -4.70 7.54 8.27
N THR A 50 -3.48 8.02 8.06
CA THR A 50 -2.97 8.38 6.73
C THR A 50 -2.92 7.19 5.75
N SER A 51 -2.74 5.96 6.26
CA SER A 51 -2.82 4.75 5.43
C SER A 51 -4.22 4.53 4.86
N ASP A 52 -5.27 4.95 5.55
CA ASP A 52 -6.65 4.87 5.04
C ASP A 52 -6.90 5.88 3.92
N CYS A 53 -6.23 7.04 3.95
CA CYS A 53 -6.25 7.98 2.82
C CYS A 53 -5.63 7.36 1.55
N ALA A 54 -4.55 6.61 1.69
CA ALA A 54 -3.96 5.87 0.56
C ALA A 54 -4.88 4.73 0.08
N ALA A 55 -5.56 4.05 1.01
CA ALA A 55 -6.57 3.04 0.70
C ALA A 55 -7.74 3.64 -0.08
N LEU A 56 -8.23 4.82 0.31
CA LEU A 56 -9.28 5.54 -0.42
C LEU A 56 -8.83 5.86 -1.86
N TYR A 57 -7.61 6.36 -2.05
CA TYR A 57 -7.06 6.57 -3.39
C TYR A 57 -7.07 5.28 -4.22
N SER A 58 -6.69 4.16 -3.60
CA SER A 58 -6.67 2.88 -4.30
C SER A 58 -8.05 2.45 -4.82
N SER A 59 -9.13 2.82 -4.15
CA SER A 59 -10.48 2.49 -4.60
C SER A 59 -10.80 3.08 -5.98
N TYR A 60 -10.30 4.29 -6.26
CA TYR A 60 -10.45 4.93 -7.55
C TYR A 60 -9.65 4.22 -8.64
N ILE A 61 -8.38 3.89 -8.36
CA ILE A 61 -7.52 3.27 -9.38
C ILE A 61 -7.88 1.81 -9.66
N PHE A 62 -8.30 1.04 -8.66
CA PHE A 62 -8.77 -0.33 -8.87
C PHE A 62 -10.10 -0.35 -9.64
N ALA A 63 -11.06 0.49 -9.27
CA ALA A 63 -12.32 0.56 -9.98
C ALA A 63 -12.14 1.05 -11.43
N LYS A 64 -11.36 2.12 -11.63
CA LYS A 64 -11.13 2.72 -12.94
C LYS A 64 -10.38 1.80 -13.90
N HIS A 65 -9.33 1.15 -13.42
CA HIS A 65 -8.37 0.45 -14.28
C HIS A 65 -8.57 -1.06 -14.32
N LEU A 66 -9.07 -1.66 -13.24
CA LEU A 66 -9.29 -3.11 -13.14
C LEU A 66 -10.77 -3.51 -13.14
N GLY A 67 -11.68 -2.55 -13.04
CA GLY A 67 -13.12 -2.83 -12.93
C GLY A 67 -13.50 -3.53 -11.63
N LEU A 68 -12.67 -3.43 -10.59
CA LEU A 68 -12.90 -4.08 -9.30
C LEU A 68 -13.48 -3.08 -8.29
N PRO A 69 -14.73 -3.27 -7.84
CA PRO A 69 -15.27 -2.51 -6.73
C PRO A 69 -14.37 -2.62 -5.51
N THR A 70 -14.14 -1.50 -4.81
CA THR A 70 -13.25 -1.48 -3.64
C THR A 70 -13.94 -0.77 -2.49
N TYR A 71 -13.95 -1.39 -1.33
CA TYR A 71 -14.63 -0.94 -0.12
C TYR A 71 -13.62 -0.75 1.01
N SER A 72 -13.63 0.43 1.68
CA SER A 72 -12.91 0.59 2.94
C SER A 72 -13.74 0.00 4.07
N MET A 73 -13.13 -0.90 4.85
CA MET A 73 -13.75 -1.59 5.98
C MET A 73 -13.14 -1.09 7.29
N PRO A 74 -13.95 -0.48 8.18
CA PRO A 74 -13.47 -0.13 9.51
C PRO A 74 -13.00 -1.38 10.28
N PRO A 75 -11.80 -1.37 10.88
CA PRO A 75 -11.29 -2.52 11.63
C PRO A 75 -12.23 -3.05 12.71
N SER A 76 -12.98 -2.15 13.37
CA SER A 76 -13.92 -2.51 14.44
C SER A 76 -15.03 -3.46 13.99
N ILE A 77 -15.48 -3.36 12.76
CA ILE A 77 -16.52 -4.26 12.22
C ILE A 77 -16.05 -5.72 12.26
N ILE A 78 -14.78 -5.95 11.97
CA ILE A 78 -14.20 -7.30 11.98
C ILE A 78 -13.78 -7.70 13.40
N THR A 79 -13.19 -6.78 14.17
CA THR A 79 -12.57 -7.12 15.45
C THR A 79 -13.56 -7.13 16.62
N LEU A 80 -14.45 -6.13 16.70
CA LEU A 80 -15.37 -5.94 17.82
C LEU A 80 -16.76 -6.49 17.56
N GLU A 81 -17.35 -6.14 16.42
CA GLU A 81 -18.72 -6.56 16.05
C GLU A 81 -18.82 -8.05 15.67
N GLN A 82 -17.68 -8.72 15.47
CA GLN A 82 -17.59 -10.12 15.10
C GLN A 82 -18.46 -10.50 13.90
N SER A 83 -18.64 -9.56 12.98
CA SER A 83 -19.44 -9.76 11.78
C SER A 83 -18.86 -10.91 10.95
N LYS A 84 -19.75 -11.74 10.43
CA LYS A 84 -19.38 -12.87 9.57
C LYS A 84 -19.57 -12.45 8.12
N PHE A 85 -18.48 -12.33 7.38
CA PHE A 85 -18.48 -12.08 5.95
C PHE A 85 -18.09 -13.35 5.19
N ASP A 86 -18.54 -13.46 3.97
CA ASP A 86 -17.94 -14.35 3.00
C ASP A 86 -16.96 -13.54 2.13
N PHE A 87 -15.67 -13.75 2.36
CA PHE A 87 -14.58 -13.10 1.62
C PHE A 87 -13.93 -14.03 0.59
N SER A 88 -14.56 -15.15 0.24
CA SER A 88 -14.01 -16.15 -0.67
C SER A 88 -13.66 -15.61 -2.07
N GLU A 89 -14.32 -14.55 -2.52
CA GLU A 89 -14.03 -13.86 -3.78
C GLU A 89 -13.39 -12.47 -3.57
N ALA A 90 -12.93 -12.17 -2.35
CA ALA A 90 -12.34 -10.91 -1.99
C ALA A 90 -10.80 -10.94 -1.99
N LEU A 91 -10.20 -9.84 -2.44
CA LEU A 91 -8.83 -9.48 -2.09
C LEU A 91 -8.88 -8.49 -0.93
N VAL A 92 -8.44 -8.89 0.25
CA VAL A 92 -8.37 -8.01 1.42
C VAL A 92 -6.98 -7.43 1.54
N ILE A 93 -6.85 -6.11 1.40
CA ILE A 93 -5.59 -5.38 1.49
C ILE A 93 -5.52 -4.68 2.84
N VAL A 94 -4.64 -5.13 3.72
CA VAL A 94 -4.40 -4.50 5.01
C VAL A 94 -3.14 -3.64 4.93
N ILE A 95 -3.27 -2.34 5.24
CA ILE A 95 -2.19 -1.37 5.15
C ILE A 95 -1.80 -0.93 6.55
N SER A 96 -0.55 -1.20 6.95
CA SER A 96 -0.03 -0.86 8.28
C SER A 96 1.45 -0.53 8.21
N GLN A 97 1.82 0.73 8.39
CA GLN A 97 3.22 1.17 8.34
C GLN A 97 4.12 0.32 9.25
N SER A 98 3.76 0.14 10.51
CA SER A 98 4.55 -0.64 11.48
C SER A 98 4.30 -2.15 11.40
N GLY A 99 3.14 -2.57 10.88
CA GLY A 99 2.67 -3.94 10.89
C GLY A 99 2.45 -4.54 12.30
N LYS A 100 2.39 -3.70 13.34
CA LYS A 100 2.31 -4.11 14.75
C LYS A 100 0.97 -3.78 15.41
N SER A 101 0.08 -3.06 14.74
CA SER A 101 -1.24 -2.69 15.29
C SER A 101 -2.06 -3.96 15.50
N ALA A 102 -2.38 -4.28 16.76
CA ALA A 102 -3.02 -5.53 17.14
C ALA A 102 -4.38 -5.74 16.45
N ASP A 103 -5.14 -4.69 16.27
CA ASP A 103 -6.41 -4.71 15.56
C ASP A 103 -6.25 -5.03 14.06
N LEU A 104 -5.22 -4.49 13.40
CA LEU A 104 -4.95 -4.79 11.99
C LEU A 104 -4.41 -6.21 11.80
N VAL A 105 -3.59 -6.70 12.72
CA VAL A 105 -3.15 -8.10 12.75
C VAL A 105 -4.35 -9.04 12.89
N GLU A 106 -5.29 -8.71 13.78
CA GLU A 106 -6.51 -9.49 13.97
C GLU A 106 -7.45 -9.40 12.75
N CYS A 107 -7.52 -8.22 12.10
CA CYS A 107 -8.28 -8.06 10.86
C CYS A 107 -7.75 -8.96 9.74
N GLU A 108 -6.43 -9.02 9.55
CA GLU A 108 -5.83 -9.94 8.57
C GLU A 108 -6.23 -11.38 8.87
N ARG A 109 -5.97 -11.83 10.10
CA ARG A 109 -6.25 -13.20 10.53
C ARG A 109 -7.71 -13.58 10.33
N LYS A 110 -8.65 -12.74 10.77
CA LYS A 110 -10.08 -12.99 10.62
C LYS A 110 -10.52 -12.96 9.16
N SER A 111 -10.04 -12.01 8.38
CA SER A 111 -10.37 -11.94 6.93
C SER A 111 -9.93 -13.20 6.20
N ARG A 112 -8.75 -13.70 6.49
CA ARG A 112 -8.24 -14.96 5.91
C ARG A 112 -9.08 -16.16 6.34
N LEU A 113 -9.50 -16.23 7.60
CA LEU A 113 -10.42 -17.27 8.09
C LEU A 113 -11.83 -17.19 7.46
N MET A 114 -12.24 -16.01 6.99
CA MET A 114 -13.46 -15.78 6.22
C MET A 114 -13.29 -16.06 4.72
N GLY A 115 -12.16 -16.64 4.30
CA GLY A 115 -11.91 -17.08 2.93
C GLY A 115 -11.18 -16.08 2.04
N ALA A 116 -10.79 -14.89 2.54
CA ALA A 116 -10.10 -13.89 1.76
C ALA A 116 -8.73 -14.32 1.27
N HIS A 117 -8.36 -13.86 0.09
CA HIS A 117 -6.95 -13.69 -0.25
C HIS A 117 -6.44 -12.40 0.39
N THR A 118 -5.44 -12.50 1.27
CA THR A 118 -4.93 -11.34 2.03
C THR A 118 -3.62 -10.82 1.46
N VAL A 119 -3.52 -9.50 1.33
CA VAL A 119 -2.30 -8.76 0.96
C VAL A 119 -1.97 -7.81 2.09
N ILE A 120 -0.76 -7.89 2.59
CA ILE A 120 -0.24 -6.95 3.59
C ILE A 120 0.68 -5.95 2.90
N ILE A 121 0.43 -4.66 3.12
CA ILE A 121 1.33 -3.58 2.73
C ILE A 121 1.91 -2.99 4.02
N THR A 122 3.20 -3.18 4.25
CA THR A 122 3.88 -2.66 5.45
C THR A 122 5.33 -2.29 5.16
N ASN A 123 5.88 -1.40 5.98
CA ASN A 123 7.28 -1.00 5.91
C ASN A 123 8.19 -1.89 6.79
N ASN A 124 7.61 -2.75 7.61
CA ASN A 124 8.34 -3.59 8.56
C ASN A 124 8.32 -5.06 8.12
N VAL A 125 9.38 -5.50 7.49
CA VAL A 125 9.55 -6.88 6.97
C VAL A 125 9.59 -7.97 8.06
N THR A 126 9.76 -7.59 9.33
CA THR A 126 9.77 -8.53 10.46
C THR A 126 8.48 -8.51 11.27
N SER A 127 7.49 -7.78 10.79
CA SER A 127 6.24 -7.59 11.53
C SER A 127 5.41 -8.88 11.63
N PRO A 128 4.65 -9.06 12.73
CA PRO A 128 3.85 -10.26 12.92
C PRO A 128 2.72 -10.40 11.89
N ILE A 129 2.26 -9.29 11.31
CA ILE A 129 1.12 -9.29 10.37
C ILE A 129 1.43 -10.06 9.06
N ILE A 130 2.71 -10.18 8.69
CA ILE A 130 3.09 -10.85 7.43
C ILE A 130 3.21 -12.38 7.55
N LYS A 131 3.24 -12.92 8.78
CA LYS A 131 3.59 -14.34 9.01
C LYS A 131 2.64 -15.33 8.34
N GLU A 132 1.37 -14.98 8.29
CA GLU A 132 0.32 -15.86 7.80
C GLU A 132 -0.43 -15.31 6.59
N ALA A 133 -0.12 -14.08 6.17
CA ALA A 133 -0.71 -13.45 5.00
C ALA A 133 -0.38 -14.23 3.70
N ASN A 134 -1.32 -14.24 2.75
CA ASN A 134 -1.07 -14.89 1.47
C ASN A 134 -0.02 -14.15 0.65
N TYR A 135 0.00 -12.81 0.72
CA TYR A 135 0.90 -11.95 -0.02
C TYR A 135 1.40 -10.81 0.85
N PHE A 136 2.62 -10.37 0.58
CA PHE A 136 3.27 -9.26 1.26
C PHE A 136 3.91 -8.30 0.25
N LEU A 137 3.64 -7.02 0.39
CA LEU A 137 4.26 -5.93 -0.36
C LEU A 137 4.96 -4.98 0.60
N ASN A 138 6.27 -4.82 0.43
CA ASN A 138 7.05 -3.88 1.23
C ASN A 138 6.87 -2.45 0.70
N MET A 139 6.72 -1.48 1.60
CA MET A 139 6.69 -0.05 1.24
C MET A 139 8.06 0.46 0.80
N PHE A 140 9.16 -0.11 1.29
CA PHE A 140 10.54 0.35 1.06
C PHE A 140 10.76 1.83 1.42
N ALA A 141 10.04 2.35 2.44
CA ALA A 141 10.08 3.75 2.82
C ALA A 141 11.23 4.10 3.78
N ASN A 142 12.10 3.16 4.13
CA ASN A 142 13.06 3.29 5.21
C ASN A 142 12.38 3.63 6.55
N GLU A 143 13.14 3.92 7.59
CA GLU A 143 12.56 4.30 8.89
C GLU A 143 11.91 5.68 8.81
N GLU A 144 10.65 5.81 9.24
CA GLU A 144 9.93 7.07 9.38
C GLU A 144 9.80 7.40 10.86
N LYS A 145 10.39 8.52 11.28
CA LYS A 145 10.46 8.98 12.66
C LYS A 145 9.49 10.09 12.98
N SER A 146 9.07 10.84 11.95
CA SER A 146 8.10 11.92 12.13
C SER A 146 6.72 11.34 12.47
N VAL A 147 5.96 12.09 13.28
CA VAL A 147 4.57 11.72 13.62
C VAL A 147 3.67 11.84 12.39
N ALA A 148 3.87 12.87 11.59
CA ALA A 148 3.17 13.04 10.32
C ALA A 148 3.80 12.12 9.27
N ALA A 149 2.99 11.23 8.69
CA ALA A 149 3.45 10.34 7.63
C ALA A 149 3.78 11.13 6.36
N THR A 150 4.97 10.87 5.80
CA THR A 150 5.45 11.45 4.54
C THR A 150 5.88 10.35 3.56
N LYS A 151 7.01 9.72 3.83
CA LYS A 151 7.60 8.67 2.98
C LYS A 151 6.70 7.44 2.88
N THR A 152 6.19 6.96 4.02
CA THR A 152 5.36 5.75 4.05
C THR A 152 4.05 5.95 3.33
N PHE A 153 3.46 7.15 3.39
CA PHE A 153 2.27 7.49 2.62
C PHE A 153 2.55 7.46 1.11
N THR A 154 3.61 8.17 0.67
CA THR A 154 4.01 8.21 -0.75
C THR A 154 4.33 6.82 -1.28
N GLN A 155 5.08 6.03 -0.52
CA GLN A 155 5.42 4.67 -0.93
C GLN A 155 4.20 3.75 -0.96
N THR A 156 3.24 3.93 -0.07
CA THR A 156 1.97 3.18 -0.14
C THR A 156 1.23 3.48 -1.44
N LEU A 157 1.16 4.74 -1.86
CA LEU A 157 0.56 5.10 -3.16
C LEU A 157 1.29 4.43 -4.32
N LEU A 158 2.63 4.43 -4.31
CA LEU A 158 3.43 3.79 -5.37
C LEU A 158 3.25 2.27 -5.41
N VAL A 159 3.21 1.60 -4.25
CA VAL A 159 2.91 0.17 -4.16
C VAL A 159 1.57 -0.15 -4.81
N LEU A 160 0.54 0.63 -4.51
CA LEU A 160 -0.81 0.42 -5.05
C LEU A 160 -0.87 0.71 -6.55
N ILE A 161 -0.22 1.78 -7.01
CA ILE A 161 -0.11 2.12 -8.44
C ILE A 161 0.64 1.02 -9.19
N LYS A 162 1.79 0.58 -8.68
CA LYS A 162 2.60 -0.48 -9.28
C LYS A 162 1.79 -1.77 -9.43
N LEU A 163 1.02 -2.14 -8.40
CA LEU A 163 0.14 -3.32 -8.48
C LEU A 163 -0.86 -3.21 -9.62
N VAL A 164 -1.53 -2.06 -9.76
CA VAL A 164 -2.49 -1.83 -10.87
C VAL A 164 -1.82 -1.97 -12.23
N PHE A 165 -0.66 -1.34 -12.42
CA PHE A 165 0.01 -1.35 -13.71
C PHE A 165 0.54 -2.74 -14.09
N ILE A 166 1.02 -3.52 -13.11
CA ILE A 166 1.41 -4.91 -13.33
C ILE A 166 0.18 -5.76 -13.69
N CYS A 167 -0.97 -5.56 -13.03
CA CYS A 167 -2.23 -6.23 -13.42
C CYS A 167 -2.63 -5.92 -14.86
N LEU A 168 -2.32 -4.72 -15.36
CA LEU A 168 -2.57 -4.31 -16.76
C LEU A 168 -1.51 -4.81 -17.75
N GLY A 169 -0.51 -5.54 -17.28
CA GLY A 169 0.59 -6.06 -18.12
C GLY A 169 1.58 -5.01 -18.59
N LYS A 170 1.66 -3.85 -17.94
CA LYS A 170 2.62 -2.80 -18.27
C LYS A 170 4.02 -3.17 -17.79
N LYS A 171 4.94 -3.39 -18.72
CA LYS A 171 6.32 -3.81 -18.44
C LYS A 171 7.26 -2.69 -18.01
N ASN A 172 6.91 -1.42 -18.29
CA ASN A 172 7.82 -0.27 -18.09
C ASN A 172 7.49 0.54 -16.82
N ILE A 173 6.73 -0.04 -15.90
CA ILE A 173 6.31 0.69 -14.69
C ILE A 173 7.52 1.15 -13.85
N ASN A 174 8.58 0.37 -13.78
CA ASN A 174 9.77 0.72 -13.04
C ASN A 174 10.50 1.93 -13.66
N ASP A 175 10.56 2.02 -14.99
CA ASP A 175 11.10 3.19 -15.69
C ASP A 175 10.26 4.44 -15.47
N ASP A 176 8.93 4.29 -15.44
CA ASP A 176 8.02 5.41 -15.16
C ASP A 176 8.15 5.89 -13.70
N ILE A 177 8.32 4.98 -12.74
CA ILE A 177 8.59 5.31 -11.33
C ILE A 177 9.94 6.04 -11.21
N LYS A 178 10.96 5.60 -11.93
CA LYS A 178 12.27 6.26 -11.93
C LYS A 178 12.18 7.69 -12.49
N LYS A 179 11.49 7.89 -13.61
CA LYS A 179 11.23 9.23 -14.16
C LYS A 179 10.48 10.12 -13.19
N LEU A 180 9.52 9.58 -12.41
CA LEU A 180 8.82 10.34 -11.37
C LEU A 180 9.80 10.88 -10.32
N SER A 181 10.76 10.09 -9.88
CA SER A 181 11.81 10.52 -8.95
C SER A 181 12.60 11.71 -9.52
N GLU A 182 13.01 11.65 -10.79
CA GLU A 182 13.75 12.70 -11.48
C GLU A 182 12.94 14.01 -11.61
N ILE A 183 11.63 13.90 -11.91
CA ILE A 183 10.73 15.05 -11.98
C ILE A 183 10.62 15.74 -10.61
N ILE A 184 10.42 14.98 -9.53
CA ILE A 184 10.28 15.54 -8.19
C ILE A 184 11.57 16.25 -7.75
N VAL A 185 12.75 15.73 -8.08
CA VAL A 185 14.03 16.38 -7.79
C VAL A 185 14.11 17.73 -8.50
N ASN A 186 13.73 17.77 -9.78
CA ASN A 186 13.81 19.00 -10.58
C ASN A 186 12.80 20.07 -10.11
N ASP A 187 11.60 19.67 -9.66
CA ASP A 187 10.56 20.58 -9.20
C ASP A 187 10.69 20.95 -7.72
N SER A 188 11.48 20.23 -6.93
CA SER A 188 11.62 20.47 -5.49
C SER A 188 12.17 21.86 -5.16
N SER A 189 12.87 22.52 -6.10
CA SER A 189 13.32 23.91 -5.98
C SER A 189 12.15 24.93 -5.97
N LEU A 190 11.00 24.58 -6.53
CA LEU A 190 9.82 25.44 -6.62
C LEU A 190 8.87 25.27 -5.42
N SER A 191 8.79 24.08 -4.85
CA SER A 191 7.88 23.75 -3.76
C SER A 191 8.30 24.35 -2.40
N LEU A 192 9.59 24.56 -2.17
CA LEU A 192 10.12 25.09 -0.91
C LEU A 192 9.93 26.59 -0.73
N ILE A 193 9.45 27.30 -1.75
CA ILE A 193 9.24 28.77 -1.70
C ILE A 193 7.86 29.10 -1.08
N HIS A 194 6.96 28.13 -0.93
CA HIS A 194 5.58 28.36 -0.50
C HIS A 194 5.18 27.65 0.83
N ILE A 195 6.15 27.13 1.56
CA ILE A 195 6.01 26.67 2.94
C ILE A 195 6.88 27.54 3.84
#